data_37baa70fd8f8b2cfb58350ee77f13ff2
#
_entry.id   37baa70fd8f8b2cfb58350ee77f13ff2
#
_cell.length_a   1.000
_cell.length_b   1.000
_cell.length_c   1.000
_cell.angle_alpha   90.00
_cell.angle_beta   90.00
_cell.angle_gamma   90.00
#
_symmetry.space_group_name_H-M   'P 1'
#
loop_
_entity.id
_entity.type
_entity.pdbx_description
1 polymer ?
#
loop_
_entity_poly.entity_id
_entity_poly.type
_entity_poly.pdbx_seq_one_letter_code
_entity_poly.pdbx_strand_id
1 'polypeptide(L)'
;MNCKKACLPGISGMSGSYRGSWTHAWIFRGSGTPAWFCRSLLSFVCVFALVLLTAAGASADEEAEDGSWPAPGEETVSDYYCVMDADTGTILAEKGMDTETPPASLTKIMTCLVALENGDPEAVATMTSTGVAYAVEGSSNLYTQVGEEFKLEDMLYGMMLKSANDIATQIGEFVGGGSLDTFLDMMNERAEELGCTGTHFANACGMPHDEHHSTAHDLALISREALKNDMFREIVHTKIHTIPATNMNEERSFQNHHKFLVTDEYAYDGIIGGKTGYTDLAGSCLATFVERNGRTVIVIALHSMGMDNCLNDTRMLCDFGLDEFENHRVSSPKGSTLVDGGMVTLPKGVSADECEVSVSTETAEDGAQTVTEVYSYGGRVTGTSVSEIPAPPVSEPEPPVSEPAPASSKIAAVPEDEASYAAESGRAEAPGRKAGHGSEAENPGTAKAKDNTLVLTVAIMGGAMLVIIAILVGVNIHLANARKRLNRRLEDKK
;
A
#
# COMPACT_ATOMS: atom_id res chain seq x y z
N MET A 1 -19.20 -45.13 -41.59
CA MET A 1 -20.25 -46.14 -41.26
C MET A 1 -20.81 -45.81 -39.88
N ASN A 2 -22.11 -45.44 -39.86
CA ASN A 2 -23.07 -45.41 -38.78
C ASN A 2 -22.67 -44.92 -37.38
N CYS A 3 -23.06 -43.73 -36.99
CA CYS A 3 -24.36 -43.30 -36.43
C CYS A 3 -24.92 -44.17 -35.31
N LYS A 4 -24.98 -43.60 -34.09
CA LYS A 4 -26.20 -43.66 -33.28
C LYS A 4 -26.25 -42.51 -32.25
N LYS A 5 -27.26 -41.66 -32.44
CA LYS A 5 -27.84 -40.72 -31.49
C LYS A 5 -28.51 -41.51 -30.35
N ALA A 6 -28.47 -41.02 -29.13
CA ALA A 6 -29.48 -41.36 -28.12
C ALA A 6 -29.91 -40.08 -27.39
N CYS A 7 -31.20 -39.90 -27.40
CA CYS A 7 -31.97 -38.76 -26.89
C CYS A 7 -32.12 -38.76 -25.37
N LEU A 8 -32.37 -37.55 -24.87
CA LEU A 8 -32.89 -37.19 -23.55
C LEU A 8 -34.23 -37.85 -23.20
N PRO A 9 -34.63 -37.85 -21.92
CA PRO A 9 -35.94 -37.31 -21.62
C PRO A 9 -35.91 -36.21 -20.53
N GLY A 10 -36.72 -35.18 -20.76
CA GLY A 10 -37.02 -34.11 -19.84
C GLY A 10 -38.02 -34.55 -18.75
N ILE A 11 -37.99 -33.82 -17.65
CA ILE A 11 -39.10 -33.75 -16.69
C ILE A 11 -39.35 -32.26 -16.37
N SER A 12 -40.59 -31.89 -16.59
CA SER A 12 -41.23 -30.63 -16.33
C SER A 12 -41.60 -30.43 -14.86
N GLY A 13 -41.48 -29.18 -14.38
CA GLY A 13 -42.49 -28.53 -13.55
C GLY A 13 -42.46 -28.79 -12.05
N MET A 14 -42.21 -27.74 -11.28
CA MET A 14 -43.10 -27.35 -10.18
C MET A 14 -42.70 -25.94 -9.65
N SER A 15 -43.63 -25.03 -9.83
CA SER A 15 -43.69 -23.70 -9.17
C SER A 15 -43.96 -23.86 -7.67
N GLY A 16 -43.21 -23.15 -6.83
CA GLY A 16 -43.51 -23.06 -5.40
C GLY A 16 -42.97 -21.75 -4.85
N SER A 17 -43.85 -20.76 -4.75
CA SER A 17 -43.64 -19.48 -4.07
C SER A 17 -43.51 -19.70 -2.56
N TYR A 18 -42.43 -19.27 -1.93
CA TYR A 18 -42.41 -19.03 -0.49
C TYR A 18 -41.94 -17.59 -0.23
N ARG A 19 -42.90 -16.77 0.22
CA ARG A 19 -42.65 -15.53 0.95
C ARG A 19 -42.34 -15.91 2.40
N GLY A 20 -41.20 -15.50 2.89
CA GLY A 20 -40.83 -15.58 4.30
C GLY A 20 -40.00 -14.35 4.68
N SER A 21 -40.65 -13.37 5.31
CA SER A 21 -40.02 -12.21 5.90
C SER A 21 -39.23 -12.66 7.14
N TRP A 22 -37.95 -12.32 7.21
CA TRP A 22 -37.19 -12.33 8.47
C TRP A 22 -36.47 -10.99 8.63
N THR A 23 -37.07 -10.17 9.48
CA THR A 23 -36.43 -9.01 10.08
C THR A 23 -35.54 -9.51 11.24
N HIS A 24 -34.23 -9.44 11.09
CA HIS A 24 -33.30 -9.50 12.22
C HIS A 24 -32.59 -8.15 12.35
N ALA A 25 -32.97 -7.44 13.38
CA ALA A 25 -32.27 -6.28 13.91
C ALA A 25 -30.97 -6.74 14.55
N TRP A 26 -29.82 -6.35 14.01
CA TRP A 26 -28.52 -6.48 14.67
C TRP A 26 -28.27 -5.23 15.51
N ILE A 27 -28.23 -5.43 16.80
CA ILE A 27 -27.81 -4.45 17.79
C ILE A 27 -26.28 -4.37 17.71
N PHE A 28 -25.73 -3.30 17.17
CA PHE A 28 -24.31 -2.96 17.27
C PHE A 28 -23.98 -2.59 18.71
N ARG A 29 -23.28 -3.48 19.41
CA ARG A 29 -22.53 -3.14 20.62
C ARG A 29 -21.21 -2.54 20.19
N GLY A 30 -20.98 -1.27 20.50
CA GLY A 30 -19.77 -0.56 20.23
C GLY A 30 -18.56 -1.22 20.92
N SER A 31 -17.59 -1.60 20.11
CA SER A 31 -16.19 -1.76 20.52
C SER A 31 -15.45 -0.57 19.94
N GLY A 32 -14.88 0.25 20.84
CA GLY A 32 -14.15 1.46 20.44
C GLY A 32 -12.95 1.11 19.56
N THR A 33 -12.92 1.68 18.38
CA THR A 33 -11.72 1.70 17.53
C THR A 33 -10.63 2.51 18.24
N PRO A 34 -9.40 2.03 18.29
CA PRO A 34 -8.31 2.77 18.93
C PRO A 34 -8.03 4.06 18.15
N ALA A 35 -7.90 5.17 18.88
CA ALA A 35 -7.77 6.54 18.36
C ALA A 35 -6.58 6.75 17.39
N TRP A 36 -5.60 5.85 17.37
CA TRP A 36 -4.46 5.91 16.46
C TRP A 36 -4.81 5.52 15.02
N PHE A 37 -5.83 4.66 14.82
CA PHE A 37 -6.29 4.24 13.47
C PHE A 37 -6.97 5.38 12.69
N CYS A 38 -7.69 6.28 13.38
CA CYS A 38 -8.27 7.47 12.74
C CYS A 38 -7.22 8.55 12.42
N ARG A 39 -6.08 8.56 13.12
CA ARG A 39 -5.03 9.55 12.92
C ARG A 39 -4.25 9.31 11.61
N SER A 40 -3.92 8.06 11.31
CA SER A 40 -3.20 7.71 10.07
C SER A 40 -4.04 7.98 8.82
N LEU A 41 -5.35 7.70 8.87
CA LEU A 41 -6.25 7.91 7.73
C LEU A 41 -6.44 9.39 7.38
N LEU A 42 -6.47 10.28 8.38
CA LEU A 42 -6.63 11.72 8.15
C LEU A 42 -5.36 12.35 7.54
N SER A 43 -4.18 11.92 7.99
CA SER A 43 -2.89 12.40 7.44
C SER A 43 -2.72 12.01 5.96
N PHE A 44 -3.10 10.79 5.60
CA PHE A 44 -3.06 10.35 4.20
C PHE A 44 -4.05 11.12 3.31
N VAL A 45 -5.25 11.41 3.79
CA VAL A 45 -6.26 12.15 3.02
C VAL A 45 -5.84 13.60 2.78
N CYS A 46 -5.16 14.25 3.72
CA CYS A 46 -4.69 15.64 3.55
C CYS A 46 -3.50 15.74 2.59
N VAL A 47 -2.54 14.80 2.63
CA VAL A 47 -1.43 14.75 1.68
C VAL A 47 -1.94 14.43 0.28
N PHE A 48 -2.90 13.50 0.15
CA PHE A 48 -3.51 13.15 -1.13
C PHE A 48 -4.36 14.29 -1.72
N ALA A 49 -5.06 15.05 -0.88
CA ALA A 49 -5.83 16.23 -1.33
C ALA A 49 -4.91 17.37 -1.82
N LEU A 50 -3.70 17.53 -1.22
CA LEU A 50 -2.73 18.54 -1.67
C LEU A 50 -2.10 18.14 -3.01
N VAL A 51 -1.77 16.87 -3.18
CA VAL A 51 -1.26 16.31 -4.46
C VAL A 51 -2.32 16.41 -5.57
N LEU A 52 -3.61 16.16 -5.25
CA LEU A 52 -4.71 16.33 -6.21
C LEU A 52 -4.98 17.78 -6.60
N LEU A 53 -4.72 18.74 -5.70
CA LEU A 53 -4.87 20.17 -6.04
C LEU A 53 -3.76 20.67 -6.98
N THR A 54 -2.57 20.07 -6.92
CA THR A 54 -1.47 20.39 -7.86
C THR A 54 -1.64 19.65 -9.20
N ALA A 55 -2.21 18.43 -9.19
CA ALA A 55 -2.48 17.66 -10.42
C ALA A 55 -3.66 18.19 -11.25
N ALA A 56 -4.62 18.93 -10.66
CA ALA A 56 -5.74 19.53 -11.39
C ALA A 56 -5.38 20.75 -12.25
N GLY A 57 -4.10 21.18 -12.23
CA GLY A 57 -3.59 22.30 -13.05
C GLY A 57 -2.89 21.88 -14.34
N ALA A 58 -2.62 20.59 -14.55
CA ALA A 58 -1.93 20.11 -15.74
C ALA A 58 -2.93 19.59 -16.77
N SER A 59 -3.58 20.51 -17.48
CA SER A 59 -4.27 20.18 -18.72
C SER A 59 -3.39 20.50 -19.90
N ALA A 60 -3.10 19.45 -20.67
CA ALA A 60 -2.83 19.42 -22.10
C ALA A 60 -1.61 20.21 -22.61
N ASP A 61 -0.65 19.45 -23.11
CA ASP A 61 0.21 19.79 -24.25
C ASP A 61 0.64 21.27 -24.38
N GLU A 62 1.44 21.75 -23.46
CA GLU A 62 2.55 22.64 -23.73
C GLU A 62 3.80 21.87 -23.34
N GLU A 63 4.55 21.42 -24.36
CA GLU A 63 5.94 21.02 -24.19
C GLU A 63 6.62 22.20 -23.49
N ALA A 64 6.83 22.08 -22.20
CA ALA A 64 7.76 22.94 -21.53
C ALA A 64 9.15 22.55 -22.08
N GLU A 65 9.59 23.26 -23.12
CA GLU A 65 11.00 23.40 -23.47
C GLU A 65 11.68 24.16 -22.34
N ASP A 66 11.65 23.62 -21.14
CA ASP A 66 12.63 23.96 -20.12
C ASP A 66 13.51 22.72 -19.93
N GLY A 67 14.74 22.81 -20.39
CA GLY A 67 15.73 21.73 -20.42
C GLY A 67 16.19 21.23 -19.05
N SER A 68 15.27 21.14 -18.10
CA SER A 68 15.57 20.83 -16.72
C SER A 68 15.36 19.36 -16.32
N TRP A 69 14.43 18.62 -16.97
CA TRP A 69 14.18 17.22 -16.65
C TRP A 69 14.58 16.31 -17.82
N PRO A 70 15.53 15.35 -17.61
CA PRO A 70 15.97 14.45 -18.68
C PRO A 70 14.85 13.56 -19.17
N ALA A 71 14.92 13.14 -20.43
CA ALA A 71 14.03 12.16 -21.03
C ALA A 71 14.84 10.99 -21.61
N PRO A 72 14.31 9.76 -21.62
CA PRO A 72 14.96 8.63 -22.29
C PRO A 72 15.24 8.94 -23.76
N GLY A 73 16.46 8.59 -24.24
CA GLY A 73 16.91 8.99 -25.58
C GLY A 73 16.30 8.20 -26.72
N GLU A 74 15.60 7.09 -26.46
CA GLU A 74 15.03 6.20 -27.47
C GLU A 74 13.57 5.87 -27.13
N GLU A 75 12.74 5.65 -28.18
CA GLU A 75 11.37 5.17 -28.00
C GLU A 75 11.35 3.70 -27.56
N THR A 76 10.49 3.37 -26.61
CA THR A 76 10.26 2.00 -26.16
C THR A 76 9.24 1.25 -27.02
N VAL A 77 9.43 -0.06 -27.14
CA VAL A 77 8.44 -0.99 -27.73
C VAL A 77 7.33 -1.31 -26.72
N SER A 78 7.64 -1.22 -25.43
CA SER A 78 6.65 -1.35 -24.35
C SER A 78 5.68 -0.17 -24.42
N ASP A 79 4.37 -0.47 -24.35
CA ASP A 79 3.33 0.55 -24.44
C ASP A 79 3.27 1.42 -23.21
N TYR A 80 3.55 0.83 -22.02
CA TYR A 80 3.49 1.53 -20.73
C TYR A 80 4.75 1.22 -19.92
N TYR A 81 5.28 2.24 -19.25
CA TYR A 81 6.36 2.04 -18.29
C TYR A 81 6.36 3.11 -17.19
N CYS A 82 7.00 2.76 -16.07
CA CYS A 82 7.32 3.65 -14.97
C CYS A 82 8.76 3.37 -14.53
N VAL A 83 9.57 4.43 -14.42
CA VAL A 83 10.91 4.41 -13.81
C VAL A 83 10.85 5.22 -12.53
N MET A 84 11.10 4.58 -11.40
CA MET A 84 10.96 5.19 -10.08
C MET A 84 12.27 5.04 -9.28
N ASP A 85 12.69 6.10 -8.60
CA ASP A 85 13.69 6.00 -7.55
C ASP A 85 13.05 5.36 -6.30
N ALA A 86 13.61 4.26 -5.81
CA ALA A 86 13.02 3.52 -4.70
C ALA A 86 13.12 4.25 -3.36
N ASP A 87 14.17 5.05 -3.15
CA ASP A 87 14.39 5.75 -1.88
C ASP A 87 13.39 6.90 -1.70
N THR A 88 13.20 7.70 -2.75
CA THR A 88 12.38 8.92 -2.70
C THR A 88 10.96 8.73 -3.24
N GLY A 89 10.73 7.71 -4.07
CA GLY A 89 9.47 7.52 -4.80
C GLY A 89 9.32 8.45 -6.01
N THR A 90 10.37 9.18 -6.37
CA THR A 90 10.36 10.10 -7.51
C THR A 90 10.20 9.34 -8.83
N ILE A 91 9.27 9.78 -9.67
CA ILE A 91 9.09 9.27 -11.03
C ILE A 91 10.13 9.92 -11.93
N LEU A 92 11.10 9.13 -12.40
CA LEU A 92 12.22 9.59 -13.22
C LEU A 92 11.83 9.69 -14.70
N ALA A 93 11.06 8.72 -15.19
CA ALA A 93 10.47 8.70 -16.52
C ALA A 93 9.21 7.85 -16.54
N GLU A 94 8.32 8.16 -17.47
CA GLU A 94 7.06 7.43 -17.60
C GLU A 94 6.53 7.47 -19.05
N LYS A 95 5.69 6.50 -19.36
CA LYS A 95 4.89 6.45 -20.60
C LYS A 95 3.57 5.78 -20.28
N GLY A 96 2.49 6.56 -20.22
CA GLY A 96 1.16 6.04 -19.91
C GLY A 96 1.12 5.24 -18.58
N MET A 97 1.87 5.68 -17.57
CA MET A 97 2.11 4.93 -16.35
C MET A 97 0.85 4.58 -15.57
N ASP A 98 -0.22 5.38 -15.70
CA ASP A 98 -1.50 5.19 -15.01
C ASP A 98 -2.57 4.48 -15.87
N THR A 99 -2.14 3.88 -17.02
CA THR A 99 -3.06 3.12 -17.86
C THR A 99 -3.32 1.74 -17.24
N GLU A 100 -4.59 1.46 -16.92
CA GLU A 100 -5.03 0.15 -16.45
C GLU A 100 -4.78 -0.92 -17.52
N THR A 101 -4.03 -1.97 -17.16
CA THR A 101 -3.69 -3.08 -18.05
C THR A 101 -3.53 -4.38 -17.25
N PRO A 102 -3.74 -5.57 -17.85
CA PRO A 102 -3.48 -6.82 -17.16
C PRO A 102 -2.00 -6.94 -16.77
N PRO A 103 -1.68 -7.11 -15.46
CA PRO A 103 -0.30 -7.15 -14.99
C PRO A 103 0.39 -8.50 -15.22
N ALA A 104 -0.34 -9.51 -15.66
CA ALA A 104 0.11 -10.89 -15.71
C ALA A 104 0.76 -11.31 -14.36
N SER A 105 1.83 -12.10 -14.39
CA SER A 105 2.50 -12.58 -13.17
C SER A 105 3.25 -11.53 -12.36
N LEU A 106 3.22 -10.24 -12.74
CA LEU A 106 3.69 -9.17 -11.84
C LEU A 106 2.80 -9.05 -10.60
N THR A 107 1.55 -9.49 -10.69
CA THR A 107 0.63 -9.69 -9.54
C THR A 107 1.31 -10.37 -8.35
N LYS A 108 2.22 -11.33 -8.62
CA LYS A 108 2.90 -12.10 -7.58
C LYS A 108 3.84 -11.28 -6.69
N ILE A 109 4.18 -10.04 -7.09
CA ILE A 109 4.90 -9.11 -6.23
C ILE A 109 4.01 -8.73 -5.04
N MET A 110 2.74 -8.37 -5.28
CA MET A 110 1.78 -8.10 -4.22
C MET A 110 1.46 -9.35 -3.38
N THR A 111 1.29 -10.50 -4.03
CA THR A 111 1.08 -11.77 -3.32
C THR A 111 2.25 -12.08 -2.38
N CYS A 112 3.49 -11.85 -2.82
CA CYS A 112 4.69 -12.03 -2.01
C CYS A 112 4.74 -11.03 -0.85
N LEU A 113 4.47 -9.76 -1.10
CA LEU A 113 4.44 -8.69 -0.10
C LEU A 113 3.44 -9.03 1.02
N VAL A 114 2.18 -9.28 0.68
CA VAL A 114 1.13 -9.59 1.67
C VAL A 114 1.44 -10.89 2.43
N ALA A 115 2.01 -11.88 1.75
CA ALA A 115 2.40 -13.13 2.41
C ALA A 115 3.57 -12.95 3.39
N LEU A 116 4.55 -12.09 3.07
CA LEU A 116 5.68 -11.77 3.97
C LEU A 116 5.26 -10.89 5.15
N GLU A 117 4.26 -10.04 4.98
CA GLU A 117 3.72 -9.19 6.05
C GLU A 117 2.84 -9.95 7.05
N ASN A 118 2.17 -11.04 6.61
CA ASN A 118 1.14 -11.72 7.40
C ASN A 118 1.40 -13.20 7.68
N GLY A 119 2.36 -13.83 7.00
CA GLY A 119 2.69 -15.25 7.12
C GLY A 119 3.97 -15.48 7.92
N ASP A 120 4.10 -16.69 8.48
CA ASP A 120 5.35 -17.18 9.05
C ASP A 120 6.09 -18.01 7.99
N PRO A 121 7.28 -17.60 7.50
CA PRO A 121 8.04 -18.33 6.49
C PRO A 121 8.34 -19.81 6.86
N GLU A 122 8.47 -20.11 8.16
CA GLU A 122 8.71 -21.47 8.65
C GLU A 122 7.43 -22.32 8.75
N ALA A 123 6.26 -21.71 8.64
CA ALA A 123 5.00 -22.44 8.70
C ALA A 123 4.85 -23.40 7.51
N VAL A 124 4.23 -24.55 7.76
CA VAL A 124 3.99 -25.58 6.75
C VAL A 124 2.56 -25.44 6.25
N ALA A 125 2.42 -25.20 4.95
CA ALA A 125 1.16 -25.18 4.23
C ALA A 125 0.92 -26.50 3.52
N THR A 126 -0.33 -26.97 3.54
CA THR A 126 -0.78 -28.17 2.80
C THR A 126 -1.54 -27.74 1.55
N MET A 127 -1.14 -28.25 0.39
CA MET A 127 -1.83 -28.00 -0.87
C MET A 127 -3.26 -28.51 -0.85
N THR A 128 -4.19 -27.66 -1.19
CA THR A 128 -5.62 -27.98 -1.30
C THR A 128 -6.04 -28.10 -2.76
N SER A 129 -7.31 -28.43 -3.00
CA SER A 129 -7.88 -28.40 -4.35
C SER A 129 -7.92 -27.01 -4.95
N THR A 130 -7.93 -25.95 -4.14
CA THR A 130 -7.92 -24.54 -4.57
C THR A 130 -6.61 -24.21 -5.28
N GLY A 131 -5.46 -24.47 -4.63
CA GLY A 131 -4.14 -24.26 -5.23
C GLY A 131 -3.91 -25.11 -6.47
N VAL A 132 -4.17 -26.43 -6.36
CA VAL A 132 -3.94 -27.38 -7.45
C VAL A 132 -4.79 -27.09 -8.70
N ALA A 133 -5.98 -26.48 -8.56
CA ALA A 133 -6.82 -26.08 -9.71
C ALA A 133 -6.12 -25.08 -10.64
N TYR A 134 -5.10 -24.36 -10.16
CA TYR A 134 -4.30 -23.43 -10.95
C TYR A 134 -3.05 -24.05 -11.59
N ALA A 135 -2.78 -25.34 -11.39
CA ALA A 135 -1.78 -26.12 -12.12
C ALA A 135 -2.25 -26.45 -13.56
N VAL A 136 -2.63 -25.42 -14.33
CA VAL A 136 -3.16 -25.57 -15.69
C VAL A 136 -2.03 -25.92 -16.65
N GLU A 137 -2.27 -26.90 -17.55
CA GLU A 137 -1.31 -27.28 -18.60
C GLU A 137 -0.97 -26.09 -19.49
N GLY A 138 0.32 -25.88 -19.76
CA GLY A 138 0.83 -24.75 -20.54
C GLY A 138 1.02 -23.46 -19.73
N SER A 139 0.59 -23.41 -18.47
CA SER A 139 0.88 -22.29 -17.56
C SER A 139 2.09 -22.59 -16.66
N SER A 140 2.64 -21.55 -16.04
CA SER A 140 3.71 -21.73 -15.04
C SER A 140 3.16 -22.34 -13.76
N ASN A 141 3.67 -23.49 -13.36
CA ASN A 141 3.26 -24.19 -12.13
C ASN A 141 4.34 -25.18 -11.67
N LEU A 142 4.21 -25.74 -10.48
CA LEU A 142 5.09 -26.79 -9.92
C LEU A 142 4.45 -28.16 -9.97
N TYR A 143 3.27 -28.32 -10.57
CA TYR A 143 2.51 -29.58 -10.66
C TYR A 143 2.29 -30.22 -9.29
N THR A 144 1.90 -29.39 -8.33
CA THR A 144 1.65 -29.81 -6.95
C THR A 144 0.42 -30.73 -6.86
N GLN A 145 0.34 -31.50 -5.79
CA GLN A 145 -0.74 -32.44 -5.53
C GLN A 145 -1.49 -32.07 -4.25
N VAL A 146 -2.80 -32.36 -4.22
CA VAL A 146 -3.59 -32.17 -2.98
C VAL A 146 -3.01 -33.02 -1.85
N GLY A 147 -2.73 -32.38 -0.71
CA GLY A 147 -2.09 -32.99 0.44
C GLY A 147 -0.57 -32.92 0.44
N GLU A 148 0.05 -32.31 -0.58
CA GLU A 148 1.48 -32.04 -0.57
C GLU A 148 1.80 -30.88 0.39
N GLU A 149 2.87 -31.00 1.15
CA GLU A 149 3.25 -30.07 2.21
C GLU A 149 4.53 -29.32 1.86
N PHE A 150 4.51 -27.99 2.09
CA PHE A 150 5.63 -27.10 1.83
C PHE A 150 5.81 -26.10 2.98
N LYS A 151 7.03 -25.69 3.25
CA LYS A 151 7.26 -24.45 3.99
C LYS A 151 6.79 -23.26 3.16
N LEU A 152 6.24 -22.24 3.82
CA LEU A 152 5.83 -20.99 3.15
C LEU A 152 7.02 -20.34 2.43
N GLU A 153 8.21 -20.36 3.03
CA GLU A 153 9.44 -19.88 2.39
C GLU A 153 9.69 -20.54 1.03
N ASP A 154 9.68 -21.88 0.96
CA ASP A 154 9.88 -22.63 -0.28
C ASP A 154 8.80 -22.32 -1.32
N MET A 155 7.58 -22.08 -0.86
CA MET A 155 6.47 -21.65 -1.73
C MET A 155 6.74 -20.25 -2.32
N LEU A 156 7.24 -19.30 -1.52
CA LEU A 156 7.58 -17.96 -1.99
C LEU A 156 8.67 -18.01 -3.07
N TYR A 157 9.72 -18.82 -2.88
CA TYR A 157 10.71 -19.06 -3.93
C TYR A 157 10.08 -19.69 -5.18
N GLY A 158 9.27 -20.74 -5.03
CA GLY A 158 8.57 -21.37 -6.16
C GLY A 158 7.68 -20.41 -6.94
N MET A 159 6.96 -19.56 -6.22
CA MET A 159 6.11 -18.53 -6.80
C MET A 159 6.92 -17.47 -7.57
N MET A 160 7.96 -16.92 -6.96
CA MET A 160 8.69 -15.79 -7.55
C MET A 160 9.64 -16.22 -8.68
N LEU A 161 10.43 -17.29 -8.49
CA LEU A 161 11.43 -17.73 -9.46
C LEU A 161 10.79 -18.47 -10.66
N LYS A 162 9.92 -19.46 -10.37
CA LYS A 162 9.27 -20.30 -11.38
C LYS A 162 7.96 -19.70 -11.87
N SER A 163 7.46 -18.66 -11.20
CA SER A 163 6.16 -18.05 -11.50
C SER A 163 4.96 -19.00 -11.28
N ALA A 164 5.08 -19.96 -10.36
CA ALA A 164 4.12 -21.03 -10.15
C ALA A 164 2.74 -20.50 -9.71
N ASN A 165 1.71 -20.76 -10.52
CA ASN A 165 0.34 -20.28 -10.27
C ASN A 165 -0.38 -21.08 -9.18
N ASP A 166 -0.19 -22.41 -9.16
CA ASP A 166 -0.67 -23.31 -8.12
C ASP A 166 -0.16 -22.92 -6.73
N ILE A 167 1.12 -22.60 -6.64
CA ILE A 167 1.76 -22.13 -5.41
C ILE A 167 1.24 -20.74 -5.01
N ALA A 168 1.14 -19.78 -5.94
CA ALA A 168 0.66 -18.44 -5.64
C ALA A 168 -0.77 -18.48 -5.05
N THR A 169 -1.65 -19.30 -5.64
CA THR A 169 -3.02 -19.45 -5.16
C THR A 169 -3.07 -20.13 -3.80
N GLN A 170 -2.23 -21.15 -3.56
CA GLN A 170 -2.15 -21.81 -2.26
C GLN A 170 -1.59 -20.91 -1.16
N ILE A 171 -0.60 -20.08 -1.47
CA ILE A 171 -0.11 -19.04 -0.54
C ILE A 171 -1.28 -18.16 -0.12
N GLY A 172 -2.08 -17.69 -1.10
CA GLY A 172 -3.24 -16.85 -0.81
C GLY A 172 -4.26 -17.56 0.10
N GLU A 173 -4.64 -18.79 -0.21
CA GLU A 173 -5.55 -19.53 0.65
C GLU A 173 -4.98 -19.77 2.05
N PHE A 174 -3.71 -20.12 2.17
CA PHE A 174 -3.04 -20.39 3.44
C PHE A 174 -2.94 -19.14 4.33
N VAL A 175 -2.41 -18.03 3.79
CA VAL A 175 -2.23 -16.76 4.52
C VAL A 175 -3.58 -16.10 4.81
N GLY A 176 -4.59 -16.27 3.94
CA GLY A 176 -5.97 -15.84 4.16
C GLY A 176 -6.74 -16.71 5.16
N GLY A 177 -6.04 -17.58 5.94
CA GLY A 177 -6.66 -18.39 6.99
C GLY A 177 -7.57 -19.49 6.46
N GLY A 178 -7.31 -20.00 5.26
CA GLY A 178 -8.09 -21.02 4.55
C GLY A 178 -9.12 -20.45 3.57
N SER A 179 -9.06 -19.16 3.28
CA SER A 179 -9.94 -18.46 2.34
C SER A 179 -9.13 -17.63 1.35
N LEU A 180 -9.20 -17.97 0.07
CA LEU A 180 -8.58 -17.17 -0.98
C LEU A 180 -9.23 -15.78 -1.08
N ASP A 181 -10.54 -15.68 -0.92
CA ASP A 181 -11.27 -14.39 -0.97
C ASP A 181 -10.76 -13.43 0.11
N THR A 182 -10.54 -13.92 1.33
CA THR A 182 -9.94 -13.10 2.41
C THR A 182 -8.55 -12.57 2.03
N PHE A 183 -7.73 -13.38 1.39
CA PHE A 183 -6.41 -12.94 0.93
C PHE A 183 -6.49 -11.92 -0.20
N LEU A 184 -7.44 -12.06 -1.11
CA LEU A 184 -7.69 -11.07 -2.17
C LEU A 184 -8.15 -9.73 -1.59
N ASP A 185 -9.01 -9.75 -0.56
CA ASP A 185 -9.36 -8.56 0.20
C ASP A 185 -8.12 -7.91 0.80
N MET A 186 -7.21 -8.68 1.44
CA MET A 186 -5.94 -8.17 1.98
C MET A 186 -5.06 -7.54 0.88
N MET A 187 -4.97 -8.17 -0.31
CA MET A 187 -4.19 -7.62 -1.44
C MET A 187 -4.76 -6.27 -1.91
N ASN A 188 -6.08 -6.15 -2.01
CA ASN A 188 -6.75 -4.93 -2.46
C ASN A 188 -6.70 -3.83 -1.40
N GLU A 189 -6.92 -4.14 -0.13
CA GLU A 189 -6.74 -3.21 0.99
C GLU A 189 -5.29 -2.68 1.04
N ARG A 190 -4.29 -3.58 0.85
CA ARG A 190 -2.89 -3.16 0.83
C ARG A 190 -2.56 -2.29 -0.36
N ALA A 191 -3.14 -2.54 -1.54
CA ALA A 191 -3.00 -1.67 -2.70
C ALA A 191 -3.56 -0.26 -2.42
N GLU A 192 -4.73 -0.15 -1.80
CA GLU A 192 -5.31 1.13 -1.39
C GLU A 192 -4.41 1.88 -0.39
N GLU A 193 -3.85 1.17 0.61
CA GLU A 193 -2.91 1.73 1.60
C GLU A 193 -1.63 2.28 0.96
N LEU A 194 -1.16 1.64 -0.11
CA LEU A 194 0.01 2.08 -0.88
C LEU A 194 -0.30 3.23 -1.85
N GLY A 195 -1.58 3.64 -1.96
CA GLY A 195 -2.01 4.69 -2.87
C GLY A 195 -2.20 4.22 -4.31
N CYS A 196 -2.31 2.92 -4.56
CA CYS A 196 -2.60 2.38 -5.88
C CYS A 196 -4.04 2.69 -6.28
N THR A 197 -4.23 3.50 -7.32
CA THR A 197 -5.56 3.99 -7.73
C THR A 197 -6.12 3.30 -8.97
N GLY A 198 -5.29 2.58 -9.72
CA GLY A 198 -5.64 1.85 -10.92
C GLY A 198 -5.41 0.34 -10.80
N THR A 199 -5.54 -0.22 -9.58
CA THR A 199 -5.24 -1.63 -9.31
C THR A 199 -6.41 -2.34 -8.65
N HIS A 200 -6.74 -3.53 -9.17
CA HIS A 200 -7.64 -4.47 -8.54
C HIS A 200 -7.18 -5.92 -8.78
N PHE A 201 -7.01 -6.67 -7.73
CA PHE A 201 -6.59 -8.06 -7.76
C PHE A 201 -7.78 -9.01 -7.60
N ALA A 202 -8.14 -9.71 -8.67
CA ALA A 202 -9.17 -10.74 -8.69
C ALA A 202 -8.60 -12.17 -8.53
N ASN A 203 -7.27 -12.33 -8.50
CA ASN A 203 -6.58 -13.58 -8.18
C ASN A 203 -5.14 -13.29 -7.73
N ALA A 204 -4.52 -14.26 -7.05
CA ALA A 204 -3.19 -14.13 -6.49
C ALA A 204 -2.04 -14.44 -7.47
N CYS A 205 -2.32 -14.85 -8.70
CA CYS A 205 -1.29 -15.37 -9.62
C CYS A 205 -1.14 -14.56 -10.91
N GLY A 206 -2.08 -13.69 -11.26
CA GLY A 206 -2.05 -12.87 -12.48
C GLY A 206 -2.62 -13.56 -13.71
N MET A 207 -3.48 -14.56 -13.53
CA MET A 207 -4.26 -15.15 -14.63
C MET A 207 -5.32 -14.14 -15.11
N PRO A 208 -5.66 -14.16 -16.42
CA PRO A 208 -6.65 -13.25 -16.97
C PRO A 208 -8.01 -13.30 -16.27
N HIS A 209 -8.53 -12.14 -15.92
CA HIS A 209 -9.87 -11.94 -15.37
C HIS A 209 -10.31 -10.51 -15.70
N ASP A 210 -11.58 -10.28 -15.99
CA ASP A 210 -12.08 -8.97 -16.46
C ASP A 210 -11.84 -7.84 -15.46
N GLU A 211 -11.84 -8.16 -14.15
CA GLU A 211 -11.60 -7.20 -13.08
C GLU A 211 -10.14 -7.18 -12.59
N HIS A 212 -9.23 -7.97 -13.19
CA HIS A 212 -7.84 -8.07 -12.77
C HIS A 212 -6.95 -7.13 -13.56
N HIS A 213 -6.61 -5.99 -12.99
CA HIS A 213 -5.80 -4.96 -13.64
C HIS A 213 -4.87 -4.26 -12.65
N SER A 214 -3.87 -3.59 -13.19
CA SER A 214 -2.97 -2.71 -12.47
C SER A 214 -2.38 -1.68 -13.45
N THR A 215 -1.53 -0.79 -12.95
CA THR A 215 -0.80 0.19 -13.76
C THR A 215 0.70 0.05 -13.55
N ALA A 216 1.52 0.63 -14.44
CA ALA A 216 2.97 0.62 -14.25
C ALA A 216 3.37 1.42 -13.00
N HIS A 217 2.66 2.49 -12.68
CA HIS A 217 2.85 3.29 -11.48
C HIS A 217 2.53 2.49 -10.21
N ASP A 218 1.35 1.90 -10.14
CA ASP A 218 0.93 1.13 -8.96
C ASP A 218 1.86 -0.05 -8.68
N LEU A 219 2.27 -0.77 -9.75
CA LEU A 219 3.26 -1.85 -9.63
C LEU A 219 4.62 -1.35 -9.15
N ALA A 220 5.02 -0.12 -9.48
CA ALA A 220 6.23 0.50 -8.95
C ALA A 220 6.09 0.82 -7.46
N LEU A 221 4.92 1.34 -7.02
CA LEU A 221 4.62 1.58 -5.60
C LEU A 221 4.65 0.26 -4.79
N ILE A 222 3.99 -0.78 -5.29
CA ILE A 222 3.98 -2.11 -4.67
C ILE A 222 5.40 -2.69 -4.60
N SER A 223 6.18 -2.55 -5.68
CA SER A 223 7.57 -3.03 -5.73
C SER A 223 8.47 -2.27 -4.77
N ARG A 224 8.28 -0.95 -4.63
CA ARG A 224 9.00 -0.10 -3.69
C ARG A 224 8.78 -0.56 -2.26
N GLU A 225 7.55 -0.87 -1.89
CA GLU A 225 7.23 -1.40 -0.56
C GLU A 225 7.85 -2.79 -0.34
N ALA A 226 7.68 -3.68 -1.31
CA ALA A 226 8.23 -5.04 -1.22
C ALA A 226 9.77 -5.05 -1.06
N LEU A 227 10.48 -4.12 -1.71
CA LEU A 227 11.94 -3.97 -1.60
C LEU A 227 12.43 -3.54 -0.21
N LYS A 228 11.56 -3.05 0.68
CA LYS A 228 11.92 -2.79 2.09
C LYS A 228 12.10 -4.08 2.90
N ASN A 229 11.55 -5.20 2.43
CA ASN A 229 11.64 -6.50 3.07
C ASN A 229 12.89 -7.25 2.58
N ASP A 230 13.80 -7.57 3.50
CA ASP A 230 15.09 -8.25 3.18
C ASP A 230 14.86 -9.62 2.53
N MET A 231 13.86 -10.39 2.98
CA MET A 231 13.55 -11.70 2.42
C MET A 231 13.00 -11.56 0.98
N PHE A 232 12.21 -10.54 0.69
CA PHE A 232 11.79 -10.27 -0.70
C PHE A 232 13.00 -10.00 -1.60
N ARG A 233 13.95 -9.16 -1.14
CA ARG A 233 15.20 -8.87 -1.87
C ARG A 233 16.01 -10.13 -2.12
N GLU A 234 16.12 -11.01 -1.12
CA GLU A 234 16.81 -12.29 -1.23
C GLU A 234 16.14 -13.21 -2.26
N ILE A 235 14.83 -13.37 -2.18
CA ILE A 235 14.05 -14.23 -3.09
C ILE A 235 14.23 -13.76 -4.54
N VAL A 236 14.03 -12.47 -4.85
CA VAL A 236 14.13 -11.98 -6.23
C VAL A 236 15.56 -12.01 -6.78
N HIS A 237 16.57 -11.95 -5.90
CA HIS A 237 18.00 -12.05 -6.26
C HIS A 237 18.47 -13.50 -6.48
N THR A 238 17.73 -14.47 -5.96
CA THR A 238 18.13 -15.88 -6.03
C THR A 238 18.05 -16.40 -7.46
N LYS A 239 19.19 -16.96 -7.95
CA LYS A 239 19.31 -17.50 -9.31
C LYS A 239 18.69 -18.89 -9.45
N ILE A 240 18.92 -19.75 -8.47
CA ILE A 240 18.46 -21.14 -8.44
C ILE A 240 18.02 -21.44 -7.02
N HIS A 241 16.86 -22.04 -6.87
CA HIS A 241 16.36 -22.57 -5.60
C HIS A 241 15.99 -24.04 -5.75
N THR A 242 16.19 -24.80 -4.69
CA THR A 242 15.81 -26.22 -4.63
C THR A 242 14.87 -26.44 -3.47
N ILE A 243 13.62 -26.73 -3.77
CA ILE A 243 12.66 -27.20 -2.78
C ILE A 243 13.04 -28.65 -2.41
N PRO A 244 13.28 -28.94 -1.12
CA PRO A 244 13.57 -30.31 -0.67
C PRO A 244 12.46 -31.30 -1.06
N ALA A 245 12.73 -32.59 -0.95
CA ALA A 245 11.71 -33.62 -1.09
C ALA A 245 10.57 -33.37 -0.09
N THR A 246 9.35 -33.38 -0.61
CA THR A 246 8.12 -33.22 0.19
C THR A 246 7.61 -34.60 0.67
N ASN A 247 6.46 -34.59 1.35
CA ASN A 247 5.77 -35.83 1.71
C ASN A 247 5.28 -36.65 0.50
N MET A 248 5.27 -36.05 -0.73
CA MET A 248 4.70 -36.66 -1.93
C MET A 248 5.64 -36.70 -3.14
N ASN A 249 6.61 -35.80 -3.22
CA ASN A 249 7.48 -35.67 -4.38
C ASN A 249 8.96 -35.57 -3.99
N GLU A 250 9.84 -35.97 -4.91
CA GLU A 250 11.28 -35.75 -4.83
C GLU A 250 11.61 -34.26 -4.86
N GLU A 251 12.86 -33.89 -4.54
CA GLU A 251 13.36 -32.53 -4.62
C GLU A 251 13.16 -31.91 -6.00
N ARG A 252 12.88 -30.62 -6.04
CA ARG A 252 12.67 -29.85 -7.27
C ARG A 252 13.55 -28.63 -7.30
N SER A 253 14.42 -28.56 -8.30
CA SER A 253 15.30 -27.42 -8.54
C SER A 253 14.82 -26.63 -9.74
N PHE A 254 14.80 -25.30 -9.63
CA PHE A 254 14.37 -24.39 -10.70
C PHE A 254 15.18 -23.11 -10.71
N GLN A 255 15.32 -22.55 -11.91
CA GLN A 255 16.03 -21.31 -12.13
C GLN A 255 15.06 -20.13 -12.20
N ASN A 256 15.50 -18.98 -11.73
CA ASN A 256 14.80 -17.70 -11.89
C ASN A 256 14.57 -17.39 -13.38
N HIS A 257 13.42 -16.79 -13.70
CA HIS A 257 13.07 -16.43 -15.07
C HIS A 257 13.62 -15.06 -15.49
N HIS A 258 14.17 -14.26 -14.57
CA HIS A 258 14.67 -12.91 -14.86
C HIS A 258 16.01 -12.97 -15.58
N LYS A 259 16.03 -12.72 -16.90
CA LYS A 259 17.22 -12.93 -17.75
C LYS A 259 18.42 -12.05 -17.36
N PHE A 260 18.23 -10.85 -16.83
CA PHE A 260 19.32 -9.98 -16.35
C PHE A 260 20.12 -10.61 -15.22
N LEU A 261 19.48 -11.51 -14.46
CA LEU A 261 20.10 -12.20 -13.34
C LEU A 261 20.80 -13.50 -13.72
N VAL A 262 20.25 -14.24 -14.69
CA VAL A 262 20.62 -15.65 -14.92
C VAL A 262 21.27 -15.95 -16.28
N THR A 263 21.29 -14.98 -17.22
CA THR A 263 21.79 -15.19 -18.58
C THR A 263 22.96 -14.24 -18.84
N ASP A 264 24.10 -14.74 -19.30
CA ASP A 264 25.27 -13.91 -19.61
C ASP A 264 24.99 -12.87 -20.72
N GLU A 265 24.18 -13.22 -21.70
CA GLU A 265 23.78 -12.34 -22.80
C GLU A 265 23.06 -11.07 -22.29
N TYR A 266 22.24 -11.22 -21.25
CA TYR A 266 21.46 -10.13 -20.68
C TYR A 266 22.01 -9.64 -19.33
N ALA A 267 23.14 -10.16 -18.87
CA ALA A 267 23.71 -9.77 -17.57
C ALA A 267 23.73 -8.24 -17.41
N TYR A 268 23.28 -7.77 -16.24
CA TYR A 268 23.20 -6.35 -15.91
C TYR A 268 23.87 -6.09 -14.58
N ASP A 269 24.81 -5.12 -14.57
CA ASP A 269 25.54 -4.75 -13.35
C ASP A 269 24.63 -4.00 -12.38
N GLY A 270 24.62 -4.44 -11.11
CA GLY A 270 23.74 -3.89 -10.09
C GLY A 270 22.33 -4.48 -10.06
N ILE A 271 22.07 -5.60 -10.79
CA ILE A 271 20.76 -6.26 -10.72
C ILE A 271 20.47 -6.79 -9.32
N ILE A 272 19.37 -6.34 -8.70
CA ILE A 272 18.78 -6.93 -7.51
C ILE A 272 17.94 -8.14 -7.93
N GLY A 273 17.10 -7.99 -8.94
CA GLY A 273 16.19 -9.01 -9.41
C GLY A 273 14.92 -8.42 -10.00
N GLY A 274 13.83 -9.16 -9.87
CA GLY A 274 12.53 -8.68 -10.35
C GLY A 274 11.55 -9.81 -10.64
N LYS A 275 10.56 -9.52 -11.48
CA LYS A 275 9.51 -10.48 -11.86
C LYS A 275 9.15 -10.35 -13.33
N THR A 276 9.05 -11.48 -14.03
CA THR A 276 8.54 -11.57 -15.40
C THR A 276 7.05 -11.88 -15.41
N GLY A 277 6.33 -11.40 -16.41
CA GLY A 277 4.93 -11.70 -16.65
C GLY A 277 4.65 -11.89 -18.13
N TYR A 278 3.72 -12.79 -18.46
CA TYR A 278 3.19 -12.96 -19.80
C TYR A 278 1.80 -13.59 -19.75
N THR A 279 0.89 -13.04 -20.49
CA THR A 279 -0.34 -13.69 -20.99
C THR A 279 -0.59 -13.14 -22.41
N ASP A 280 -1.41 -13.83 -23.20
CA ASP A 280 -1.74 -13.33 -24.54
C ASP A 280 -2.41 -11.94 -24.50
N LEU A 281 -3.12 -11.63 -23.43
CA LEU A 281 -3.79 -10.34 -23.23
C LEU A 281 -2.82 -9.25 -22.73
N ALA A 282 -1.91 -9.61 -21.82
CA ALA A 282 -0.98 -8.66 -21.20
C ALA A 282 0.25 -8.38 -22.06
N GLY A 283 0.56 -9.21 -23.07
CA GLY A 283 1.87 -9.16 -23.70
C GLY A 283 2.99 -9.53 -22.73
N SER A 284 4.22 -9.13 -23.02
CA SER A 284 5.36 -9.30 -22.13
C SER A 284 5.42 -8.15 -21.12
N CYS A 285 5.54 -8.51 -19.84
CA CYS A 285 5.64 -7.59 -18.71
C CYS A 285 6.90 -7.91 -17.89
N LEU A 286 7.57 -6.87 -17.39
CA LEU A 286 8.80 -7.02 -16.61
C LEU A 286 8.87 -5.95 -15.51
N ALA A 287 9.08 -6.40 -14.28
CA ALA A 287 9.52 -5.57 -13.17
C ALA A 287 11.00 -5.88 -12.93
N THR A 288 11.84 -4.85 -12.87
CA THR A 288 13.28 -4.97 -12.67
C THR A 288 13.73 -3.99 -11.62
N PHE A 289 14.56 -4.46 -10.70
CA PHE A 289 15.12 -3.69 -9.61
C PHE A 289 16.63 -3.69 -9.74
N VAL A 290 17.23 -2.51 -9.77
CA VAL A 290 18.67 -2.33 -9.93
C VAL A 290 19.21 -1.38 -8.88
N GLU A 291 20.41 -1.66 -8.38
CA GLU A 291 21.08 -0.82 -7.41
C GLU A 291 22.50 -0.51 -7.87
N ARG A 292 22.88 0.77 -7.86
CA ARG A 292 24.24 1.20 -8.16
C ARG A 292 24.58 2.39 -7.28
N ASN A 293 25.76 2.37 -6.66
CA ASN A 293 26.24 3.43 -5.77
C ASN A 293 25.29 3.75 -4.58
N GLY A 294 24.58 2.73 -4.08
CA GLY A 294 23.65 2.87 -2.96
C GLY A 294 22.32 3.53 -3.32
N ARG A 295 21.97 3.65 -4.60
CA ARG A 295 20.69 4.12 -5.10
C ARG A 295 19.98 3.01 -5.85
N THR A 296 18.72 2.79 -5.50
CA THR A 296 17.89 1.74 -6.10
C THR A 296 16.88 2.35 -7.07
N VAL A 297 16.82 1.81 -8.28
CA VAL A 297 15.84 2.18 -9.32
C VAL A 297 14.94 0.99 -9.62
N ILE A 298 13.64 1.27 -9.70
CA ILE A 298 12.58 0.35 -10.07
C ILE A 298 12.15 0.68 -11.50
N VAL A 299 12.14 -0.31 -12.38
CA VAL A 299 11.61 -0.20 -13.74
C VAL A 299 10.48 -1.20 -13.93
N ILE A 300 9.30 -0.69 -14.25
CA ILE A 300 8.14 -1.49 -14.65
C ILE A 300 7.89 -1.24 -16.12
N ALA A 301 7.91 -2.30 -16.94
CA ALA A 301 7.59 -2.25 -18.37
C ALA A 301 6.44 -3.22 -18.65
N LEU A 302 5.37 -2.71 -19.27
CA LEU A 302 4.12 -3.44 -19.51
C LEU A 302 3.75 -3.43 -20.99
N HIS A 303 3.03 -4.48 -21.40
CA HIS A 303 2.43 -4.64 -22.71
C HIS A 303 3.44 -4.53 -23.86
N SER A 304 4.60 -5.21 -23.73
CA SER A 304 5.62 -5.22 -24.78
C SER A 304 5.40 -6.36 -25.76
N MET A 305 5.73 -6.11 -27.03
CA MET A 305 5.70 -7.12 -28.10
C MET A 305 6.94 -8.02 -28.02
N GLY A 306 6.89 -9.01 -27.13
CA GLY A 306 7.94 -10.01 -26.92
C GLY A 306 8.94 -9.64 -25.82
N MET A 307 9.44 -10.67 -25.15
CA MET A 307 10.29 -10.51 -23.96
C MET A 307 11.65 -9.86 -24.28
N ASP A 308 12.22 -10.10 -25.47
CA ASP A 308 13.52 -9.51 -25.80
C ASP A 308 13.41 -7.99 -26.01
N ASN A 309 12.31 -7.50 -26.60
CA ASN A 309 12.03 -6.06 -26.68
C ASN A 309 11.83 -5.48 -25.27
N CYS A 310 11.03 -6.15 -24.44
CA CYS A 310 10.81 -5.72 -23.06
C CYS A 310 12.12 -5.63 -22.24
N LEU A 311 13.05 -6.57 -22.43
CA LEU A 311 14.37 -6.54 -21.80
C LEU A 311 15.24 -5.39 -22.33
N ASN A 312 15.22 -5.11 -23.66
CA ASN A 312 15.97 -4.00 -24.23
C ASN A 312 15.46 -2.64 -23.71
N ASP A 313 14.14 -2.43 -23.74
CA ASP A 313 13.51 -1.25 -23.14
C ASP A 313 13.91 -1.08 -21.67
N THR A 314 13.77 -2.17 -20.90
CA THR A 314 14.10 -2.15 -19.47
C THR A 314 15.57 -1.82 -19.21
N ARG A 315 16.51 -2.35 -20.01
CA ARG A 315 17.94 -2.02 -19.88
C ARG A 315 18.18 -0.53 -20.09
N MET A 316 17.66 0.02 -21.18
CA MET A 316 17.77 1.45 -21.49
C MET A 316 17.18 2.33 -20.37
N LEU A 317 16.00 1.95 -19.84
CA LEU A 317 15.34 2.65 -18.76
C LEU A 317 16.09 2.52 -17.40
N CYS A 318 16.74 1.38 -17.13
CA CYS A 318 17.61 1.21 -15.97
C CYS A 318 18.84 2.13 -16.07
N ASP A 319 19.51 2.14 -17.22
CA ASP A 319 20.67 3.00 -17.47
C ASP A 319 20.26 4.48 -17.33
N PHE A 320 19.15 4.89 -17.96
CA PHE A 320 18.61 6.24 -17.81
C PHE A 320 18.37 6.60 -16.35
N GLY A 321 17.63 5.76 -15.61
CA GLY A 321 17.31 6.03 -14.21
C GLY A 321 18.55 6.12 -13.32
N LEU A 322 19.57 5.30 -13.54
CA LEU A 322 20.81 5.28 -12.77
C LEU A 322 21.81 6.39 -13.16
N ASP A 323 21.86 6.76 -14.47
CA ASP A 323 22.90 7.59 -15.00
C ASP A 323 22.54 9.08 -15.13
N GLU A 324 21.24 9.44 -15.16
CA GLU A 324 20.80 10.83 -15.34
C GLU A 324 20.40 11.54 -14.04
N PHE A 325 20.34 10.83 -12.92
CA PHE A 325 19.87 11.37 -11.63
C PHE A 325 20.79 11.05 -10.47
N GLU A 326 20.66 11.83 -9.39
CA GLU A 326 21.36 11.63 -8.14
C GLU A 326 20.47 11.99 -6.93
N ASN A 327 20.76 11.36 -5.78
CA ASN A 327 20.01 11.58 -4.54
C ASN A 327 20.74 12.56 -3.63
N HIS A 328 20.01 13.58 -3.17
CA HIS A 328 20.51 14.61 -2.24
C HIS A 328 19.80 14.51 -0.90
N ARG A 329 20.55 14.61 0.20
CA ARG A 329 19.95 14.72 1.54
C ARG A 329 19.45 16.14 1.75
N VAL A 330 18.22 16.25 2.29
CA VAL A 330 17.65 17.51 2.72
C VAL A 330 17.71 17.64 4.24
N SER A 331 17.76 18.87 4.73
CA SER A 331 17.89 19.16 6.16
C SER A 331 16.51 19.26 6.79
N SER A 332 16.32 18.59 7.92
CA SER A 332 15.12 18.76 8.74
C SER A 332 15.03 20.19 9.32
N PRO A 333 13.84 20.73 9.56
CA PRO A 333 13.63 21.98 10.25
C PRO A 333 14.36 22.03 11.59
N LYS A 334 14.86 23.22 11.97
CA LYS A 334 15.61 23.37 13.23
C LYS A 334 14.75 23.02 14.44
N GLY A 335 15.24 22.07 15.25
CA GLY A 335 14.56 21.64 16.47
C GLY A 335 13.59 20.48 16.25
N SER A 336 13.55 19.92 15.04
CA SER A 336 12.82 18.70 14.71
C SER A 336 13.73 17.48 14.59
N THR A 337 13.13 16.32 14.61
CA THR A 337 13.76 15.02 14.31
C THR A 337 13.15 14.46 13.05
N LEU A 338 14.00 14.13 12.05
CA LEU A 338 13.56 13.44 10.84
C LEU A 338 13.05 12.04 11.19
N VAL A 339 11.81 11.72 10.80
CA VAL A 339 11.17 10.42 11.06
C VAL A 339 10.93 9.63 9.78
N ASP A 340 10.79 10.31 8.63
CA ASP A 340 10.65 9.67 7.32
C ASP A 340 11.18 10.57 6.18
N GLY A 341 11.61 9.98 5.07
CA GLY A 341 12.13 10.67 3.89
C GLY A 341 13.48 11.33 4.12
N GLY A 342 13.58 12.61 3.79
CA GLY A 342 14.81 13.38 3.97
C GLY A 342 15.83 13.21 2.85
N MET A 343 15.37 12.75 1.69
CA MET A 343 16.10 12.73 0.42
C MET A 343 15.23 13.23 -0.72
N VAL A 344 15.87 13.80 -1.71
CA VAL A 344 15.28 14.19 -3.00
C VAL A 344 16.11 13.61 -4.13
N THR A 345 15.44 13.19 -5.21
CA THR A 345 16.10 12.72 -6.44
C THR A 345 15.99 13.80 -7.50
N LEU A 346 17.12 14.23 -8.00
CA LEU A 346 17.22 15.34 -8.97
C LEU A 346 18.06 14.93 -10.19
N PRO A 347 17.86 15.56 -11.34
CA PRO A 347 18.78 15.43 -12.45
C PRO A 347 20.22 15.77 -12.03
N LYS A 348 21.21 15.07 -12.58
CA LYS A 348 22.61 15.30 -12.27
C LYS A 348 23.02 16.76 -12.46
N GLY A 349 23.69 17.29 -11.46
CA GLY A 349 24.17 18.67 -11.45
C GLY A 349 23.15 19.69 -10.97
N VAL A 350 21.94 19.28 -10.61
CA VAL A 350 20.92 20.15 -9.99
C VAL A 350 21.04 20.07 -8.48
N SER A 351 21.06 21.22 -7.81
CA SER A 351 21.14 21.30 -6.35
C SER A 351 19.77 21.18 -5.70
N ALA A 352 19.71 20.56 -4.51
CA ALA A 352 18.48 20.52 -3.71
C ALA A 352 17.96 21.92 -3.32
N ASP A 353 18.83 22.94 -3.33
CA ASP A 353 18.46 24.35 -3.09
C ASP A 353 17.61 24.94 -4.23
N GLU A 354 17.56 24.29 -5.40
CA GLU A 354 16.74 24.69 -6.55
C GLU A 354 15.31 24.14 -6.49
N CYS A 355 15.01 23.28 -5.51
CA CYS A 355 13.67 22.77 -5.32
C CYS A 355 12.71 23.82 -4.76
N GLU A 356 11.50 23.82 -5.26
CA GLU A 356 10.38 24.45 -4.58
C GLU A 356 9.94 23.55 -3.42
N VAL A 357 9.72 24.14 -2.23
CA VAL A 357 9.36 23.40 -1.02
C VAL A 357 7.99 23.85 -0.54
N SER A 358 7.06 22.93 -0.47
CA SER A 358 5.75 23.13 0.15
C SER A 358 5.74 22.48 1.53
N VAL A 359 5.34 23.24 2.56
CA VAL A 359 5.39 22.81 3.95
C VAL A 359 3.98 22.73 4.52
N SER A 360 3.64 21.59 5.12
CA SER A 360 2.44 21.45 5.94
C SER A 360 2.81 21.06 7.37
N THR A 361 2.01 21.51 8.35
CA THR A 361 2.25 21.24 9.76
C THR A 361 0.95 20.78 10.41
N GLU A 362 0.98 19.61 11.03
CA GLU A 362 -0.10 19.10 11.87
C GLU A 362 0.31 19.21 13.33
N THR A 363 -0.61 19.66 14.19
CA THR A 363 -0.36 19.79 15.62
C THR A 363 -1.24 18.80 16.39
N ALA A 364 -0.62 17.96 17.19
CA ALA A 364 -1.30 17.02 18.06
C ALA A 364 -1.88 17.72 19.30
N GLU A 365 -2.80 17.05 20.01
CA GLU A 365 -3.47 17.59 21.22
C GLU A 365 -2.49 17.95 22.36
N ASP A 366 -1.35 17.26 22.44
CA ASP A 366 -0.28 17.49 23.40
C ASP A 366 0.67 18.62 22.99
N GLY A 367 0.48 19.21 21.80
CA GLY A 367 1.31 20.27 21.23
C GLY A 367 2.52 19.78 20.46
N ALA A 368 2.72 18.48 20.27
CA ALA A 368 3.70 17.96 19.31
C ALA A 368 3.29 18.30 17.89
N GLN A 369 4.28 18.56 17.00
CA GLN A 369 4.01 18.93 15.62
C GLN A 369 4.66 17.94 14.66
N THR A 370 3.93 17.52 13.63
CA THR A 370 4.44 16.78 12.48
C THR A 370 4.56 17.76 11.31
N VAL A 371 5.77 17.96 10.83
CA VAL A 371 6.08 18.84 9.69
C VAL A 371 6.37 17.97 8.49
N THR A 372 5.59 18.13 7.43
CA THR A 372 5.80 17.45 6.13
C THR A 372 6.25 18.50 5.12
N GLU A 373 7.40 18.27 4.51
CA GLU A 373 7.96 19.07 3.43
C GLU A 373 7.92 18.24 2.14
N VAL A 374 7.32 18.80 1.09
CA VAL A 374 7.27 18.20 -0.25
C VAL A 374 8.16 19.05 -1.16
N TYR A 375 9.15 18.40 -1.75
CA TYR A 375 10.13 19.03 -2.64
C TYR A 375 9.71 18.80 -4.09
N SER A 376 9.77 19.85 -4.90
CA SER A 376 9.41 19.79 -6.32
C SER A 376 10.47 20.51 -7.17
N TYR A 377 10.76 19.98 -8.36
CA TYR A 377 11.63 20.57 -9.35
C TYR A 377 11.07 20.34 -10.75
N GLY A 378 11.02 21.38 -11.61
CA GLY A 378 10.43 21.28 -12.93
C GLY A 378 8.96 20.77 -12.92
N GLY A 379 8.18 21.16 -11.90
CA GLY A 379 6.78 20.73 -11.73
C GLY A 379 6.59 19.28 -11.29
N ARG A 380 7.67 18.53 -10.96
CA ARG A 380 7.63 17.14 -10.50
C ARG A 380 7.99 17.06 -9.02
N VAL A 381 7.30 16.17 -8.28
CA VAL A 381 7.69 15.85 -6.90
C VAL A 381 8.97 15.02 -6.92
N THR A 382 9.99 15.48 -6.23
CA THR A 382 11.34 14.90 -6.21
C THR A 382 11.68 14.22 -4.88
N GLY A 383 10.81 14.35 -3.90
CA GLY A 383 10.93 13.69 -2.60
C GLY A 383 10.12 14.38 -1.52
N THR A 384 10.07 13.74 -0.37
CA THR A 384 9.38 14.25 0.83
C THR A 384 10.26 14.11 2.05
N SER A 385 10.01 14.92 3.07
CA SER A 385 10.59 14.74 4.39
C SER A 385 9.51 14.92 5.45
N VAL A 386 9.48 14.04 6.42
CA VAL A 386 8.57 14.12 7.57
C VAL A 386 9.40 14.25 8.84
N SER A 387 9.14 15.29 9.61
CA SER A 387 9.88 15.59 10.83
C SER A 387 8.93 15.82 11.99
N GLU A 388 9.34 15.41 13.20
CA GLU A 388 8.60 15.65 14.42
C GLU A 388 9.27 16.73 15.27
N ILE A 389 8.45 17.66 15.76
CA ILE A 389 8.85 18.65 16.78
C ILE A 389 8.15 18.22 18.06
N PRO A 390 8.91 17.91 19.14
CA PRO A 390 8.30 17.47 20.39
C PRO A 390 7.44 18.58 21.01
N ALA A 391 6.41 18.16 21.75
CA ALA A 391 5.57 19.06 22.53
C ALA A 391 6.44 19.94 23.45
N PRO A 392 6.09 21.22 23.64
CA PRO A 392 6.77 22.05 24.62
C PRO A 392 6.66 21.44 26.02
N PRO A 393 7.72 21.49 26.84
CA PRO A 393 7.65 20.93 28.19
C PRO A 393 6.48 21.58 28.94
N VAL A 394 5.63 20.73 29.51
CA VAL A 394 4.55 21.20 30.40
C VAL A 394 5.22 21.96 31.52
N SER A 395 5.00 23.29 31.62
CA SER A 395 5.47 24.07 32.75
C SER A 395 4.84 23.49 33.99
N GLU A 396 5.66 22.92 34.90
CA GLU A 396 5.18 22.56 36.23
C GLU A 396 4.47 23.80 36.84
N PRO A 397 3.27 23.65 37.40
CA PRO A 397 2.63 24.76 38.06
C PRO A 397 3.57 25.25 39.15
N GLU A 398 3.90 26.56 39.11
CA GLU A 398 4.70 27.18 40.18
C GLU A 398 4.09 26.77 41.54
N PRO A 399 4.91 26.30 42.49
CA PRO A 399 4.41 25.93 43.81
C PRO A 399 3.70 27.16 44.39
N PRO A 400 2.54 26.97 45.02
CA PRO A 400 1.77 28.09 45.58
C PRO A 400 2.66 28.93 46.46
N VAL A 401 2.75 30.22 46.14
CA VAL A 401 3.45 31.21 46.95
C VAL A 401 2.89 31.13 48.35
N SER A 402 3.67 30.63 49.32
CA SER A 402 3.30 30.59 50.70
C SER A 402 3.12 32.01 51.21
N GLU A 403 1.89 32.38 51.59
CA GLU A 403 1.63 33.64 52.28
C GLU A 403 2.53 33.74 53.54
N PRO A 404 3.11 34.90 53.86
CA PRO A 404 3.90 35.08 55.05
C PRO A 404 3.00 34.97 56.28
N ALA A 405 3.29 34.00 57.18
CA ALA A 405 2.62 33.78 58.43
C ALA A 405 2.70 35.06 59.30
N PRO A 406 1.60 35.46 60.03
CA PRO A 406 1.62 36.59 60.91
C PRO A 406 2.53 36.33 62.14
N ALA A 407 3.34 37.30 62.45
CA ALA A 407 4.25 37.30 63.58
C ALA A 407 3.49 37.07 64.90
N SER A 408 3.76 35.99 65.61
CA SER A 408 3.28 35.76 66.96
C SER A 408 4.44 35.94 67.97
N SER A 409 4.16 36.80 68.94
CA SER A 409 5.00 37.21 70.06
C SER A 409 5.39 36.06 70.99
N LYS A 410 6.62 36.13 71.49
CA LYS A 410 7.27 35.33 72.48
C LYS A 410 6.49 35.31 73.83
N ILE A 411 6.31 34.17 74.49
CA ILE A 411 6.39 34.00 75.92
C ILE A 411 7.09 32.65 76.22
N ALA A 412 8.09 32.76 77.11
CA ALA A 412 9.00 31.74 77.59
C ALA A 412 8.40 30.88 78.72
N ALA A 413 8.85 29.64 78.82
CA ALA A 413 9.32 28.91 80.02
C ALA A 413 9.09 27.42 79.89
N VAL A 414 10.14 26.66 79.75
CA VAL A 414 10.92 25.76 80.65
C VAL A 414 10.16 24.51 81.22
N PRO A 415 10.88 23.40 81.52
CA PRO A 415 10.70 22.11 80.88
C PRO A 415 10.23 21.04 81.91
N GLU A 416 10.04 19.83 81.53
CA GLU A 416 10.32 18.55 82.23
C GLU A 416 9.61 17.40 81.52
N ASP A 417 10.35 16.52 81.12
CA ASP A 417 10.78 15.18 81.54
C ASP A 417 9.92 13.97 81.05
N GLU A 418 10.65 13.12 80.45
CA GLU A 418 10.72 11.65 80.53
C GLU A 418 9.58 10.73 80.03
N ALA A 419 10.12 9.82 79.32
CA ALA A 419 9.94 8.36 79.33
C ALA A 419 8.95 7.71 78.36
N SER A 420 9.53 7.16 77.33
CA SER A 420 9.70 5.73 77.04
C SER A 420 8.49 4.82 76.72
N TYR A 421 8.86 3.94 75.85
CA TYR A 421 8.37 2.57 75.52
C TYR A 421 7.50 2.44 74.26
N ALA A 422 8.08 1.97 73.24
CA ALA A 422 8.24 0.63 72.69
C ALA A 422 6.95 -0.13 72.29
N ALA A 423 7.06 -0.58 71.03
CA ALA A 423 6.75 -1.91 70.54
C ALA A 423 5.32 -2.22 70.05
N GLU A 424 5.35 -2.67 68.89
CA GLU A 424 4.97 -3.94 68.26
C GLU A 424 3.60 -4.10 67.66
N SER A 425 3.72 -4.41 66.39
CA SER A 425 3.16 -5.55 65.60
C SER A 425 1.65 -5.79 65.54
N GLY A 426 1.25 -6.16 64.37
CA GLY A 426 0.14 -7.12 64.14
C GLY A 426 -0.83 -6.72 63.03
N ARG A 427 -0.58 -7.09 61.87
CA ARG A 427 -1.13 -8.13 60.97
C ARG A 427 -2.64 -8.41 61.07
N ALA A 428 -3.25 -8.42 59.92
CA ALA A 428 -4.22 -9.34 59.34
C ALA A 428 -5.71 -8.93 59.26
N GLU A 429 -6.15 -9.10 58.05
CA GLU A 429 -7.34 -9.76 57.52
C GLU A 429 -8.67 -8.99 57.35
N ALA A 430 -9.07 -9.07 56.09
CA ALA A 430 -10.46 -8.92 55.60
C ALA A 430 -11.36 -10.06 56.21
N PRO A 431 -12.70 -10.14 56.06
CA PRO A 431 -13.49 -9.84 54.87
C PRO A 431 -14.96 -9.39 55.11
N GLY A 432 -15.71 -9.13 54.02
CA GLY A 432 -17.11 -9.59 54.02
C GLY A 432 -18.20 -8.59 53.65
N ARG A 433 -18.69 -8.65 52.46
CA ARG A 433 -20.09 -8.65 51.95
C ARG A 433 -21.24 -8.09 52.79
N LYS A 434 -22.09 -7.24 52.20
CA LYS A 434 -23.47 -7.46 51.66
C LYS A 434 -24.19 -6.12 51.46
N ALA A 435 -24.69 -5.90 50.27
CA ALA A 435 -26.04 -5.81 49.70
C ALA A 435 -27.10 -5.02 50.50
N GLY A 436 -27.83 -4.15 49.78
CA GLY A 436 -29.14 -3.67 50.13
C GLY A 436 -29.54 -2.37 49.46
N HIS A 437 -30.25 -2.46 48.41
CA HIS A 437 -31.54 -1.92 47.99
C HIS A 437 -31.98 -0.53 48.51
N GLY A 438 -32.42 0.31 47.53
CA GLY A 438 -33.68 1.03 47.71
C GLY A 438 -33.73 2.46 47.16
N SER A 439 -34.43 2.60 46.09
CA SER A 439 -35.53 3.52 45.69
C SER A 439 -35.25 5.00 45.39
N GLU A 440 -35.51 5.29 44.13
CA GLU A 440 -36.37 6.35 43.53
C GLU A 440 -36.46 7.73 44.21
N ALA A 441 -36.16 8.75 43.43
CA ALA A 441 -37.04 9.92 43.25
C ALA A 441 -36.66 10.73 41.96
N GLU A 442 -37.70 11.09 41.26
CA GLU A 442 -37.80 11.80 39.98
C GLU A 442 -37.38 13.28 40.01
N ASN A 443 -36.74 13.74 38.92
CA ASN A 443 -37.07 14.80 37.94
C ASN A 443 -37.30 16.28 38.44
N PRO A 444 -37.22 17.33 37.61
CA PRO A 444 -37.10 17.41 36.15
C PRO A 444 -36.18 18.52 35.56
N GLY A 445 -35.85 18.37 34.29
CA GLY A 445 -35.86 19.45 33.30
C GLY A 445 -34.60 20.25 33.01
N THR A 446 -33.88 19.85 31.97
CA THR A 446 -33.28 20.84 31.03
C THR A 446 -33.38 20.32 29.61
N ALA A 447 -33.87 21.18 28.73
CA ALA A 447 -34.16 20.94 27.33
C ALA A 447 -32.91 20.59 26.55
N LYS A 448 -33.01 19.52 25.74
CA LYS A 448 -32.06 19.19 24.69
C LYS A 448 -32.14 20.22 23.57
N ALA A 449 -31.10 21.02 23.38
CA ALA A 449 -30.80 21.66 22.12
C ALA A 449 -30.46 20.55 21.12
N LYS A 450 -31.30 20.39 20.08
CA LYS A 450 -31.00 19.48 18.97
C LYS A 450 -29.79 20.00 18.22
N ASP A 451 -28.78 19.17 18.16
CA ASP A 451 -27.55 19.40 17.39
C ASP A 451 -27.88 19.39 15.89
N ASN A 452 -28.15 20.56 15.33
CA ASN A 452 -28.43 20.74 13.91
C ASN A 452 -27.15 20.83 13.08
N THR A 453 -25.98 20.78 13.72
CA THR A 453 -24.68 20.94 13.06
C THR A 453 -24.35 19.75 12.15
N LEU A 454 -24.69 18.53 12.57
CA LEU A 454 -24.45 17.32 11.78
C LEU A 454 -25.32 17.30 10.49
N VAL A 455 -26.58 17.71 10.59
CA VAL A 455 -27.49 17.76 9.44
C VAL A 455 -27.06 18.81 8.42
N LEU A 456 -26.57 19.96 8.92
CA LEU A 456 -26.06 21.03 8.05
C LEU A 456 -24.76 20.60 7.32
N THR A 457 -23.86 19.90 8.01
CA THR A 457 -22.60 19.40 7.43
C THR A 457 -22.86 18.36 6.33
N VAL A 458 -23.77 17.41 6.58
CA VAL A 458 -24.13 16.39 5.58
C VAL A 458 -24.84 17.04 4.35
N ALA A 459 -25.66 18.07 4.56
CA ALA A 459 -26.32 18.78 3.47
C ALA A 459 -25.32 19.60 2.62
N ILE A 460 -24.29 20.20 3.22
CA ILE A 460 -23.25 20.95 2.51
C ILE A 460 -22.36 19.98 1.72
N MET A 461 -21.95 18.86 2.31
CA MET A 461 -21.15 17.83 1.61
C MET A 461 -21.92 17.20 0.46
N GLY A 462 -23.21 16.88 0.64
CA GLY A 462 -24.06 16.38 -0.44
C GLY A 462 -24.24 17.39 -1.58
N GLY A 463 -24.36 18.69 -1.28
CA GLY A 463 -24.41 19.76 -2.27
C GLY A 463 -23.11 19.92 -3.06
N ALA A 464 -21.97 19.85 -2.39
CA ALA A 464 -20.64 19.91 -3.03
C ALA A 464 -20.42 18.72 -3.96
N MET A 465 -20.81 17.52 -3.56
CA MET A 465 -20.68 16.31 -4.36
C MET A 465 -21.54 16.37 -5.64
N LEU A 466 -22.76 16.91 -5.56
CA LEU A 466 -23.60 17.09 -6.75
C LEU A 466 -23.02 18.11 -7.74
N VAL A 467 -22.36 19.15 -7.26
CA VAL A 467 -21.67 20.14 -8.11
C VAL A 467 -20.48 19.50 -8.83
N ILE A 468 -19.69 18.68 -8.12
CA ILE A 468 -18.55 17.94 -8.70
C ILE A 468 -19.04 16.99 -9.78
N ILE A 469 -20.08 16.22 -9.52
CA ILE A 469 -20.67 15.31 -10.52
C ILE A 469 -21.14 16.08 -11.76
N ALA A 470 -21.79 17.23 -11.59
CA ALA A 470 -22.24 18.05 -12.71
C ALA A 470 -21.07 18.60 -13.55
N ILE A 471 -19.96 18.99 -12.91
CA ILE A 471 -18.73 19.43 -13.58
C ILE A 471 -18.11 18.27 -14.37
N LEU A 472 -17.97 17.08 -13.77
CA LEU A 472 -17.41 15.89 -14.41
C LEU A 472 -18.23 15.44 -15.62
N VAL A 473 -19.57 15.49 -15.53
CA VAL A 473 -20.47 15.21 -16.67
C VAL A 473 -20.27 16.26 -17.77
N GLY A 474 -20.15 17.53 -17.41
CA GLY A 474 -19.90 18.63 -18.36
C GLY A 474 -18.57 18.46 -19.11
N VAL A 475 -17.51 18.12 -18.41
CA VAL A 475 -16.17 17.84 -18.98
C VAL A 475 -16.23 16.63 -19.91
N ASN A 476 -16.85 15.53 -19.52
CA ASN A 476 -16.99 14.34 -20.36
C ASN A 476 -17.77 14.63 -21.66
N ILE A 477 -18.84 15.41 -21.60
CA ILE A 477 -19.58 15.83 -22.79
C ILE A 477 -18.70 16.70 -23.68
N HIS A 478 -17.91 17.60 -23.12
CA HIS A 478 -16.99 18.45 -23.86
C HIS A 478 -15.90 17.64 -24.60
N LEU A 479 -15.28 16.71 -23.90
CA LEU A 479 -14.26 15.79 -24.45
C LEU A 479 -14.84 14.90 -25.55
N ALA A 480 -16.03 14.33 -25.35
CA ALA A 480 -16.71 13.54 -26.39
C ALA A 480 -17.00 14.35 -27.65
N ASN A 481 -17.38 15.63 -27.49
CA ASN A 481 -17.61 16.52 -28.62
C ASN A 481 -16.31 16.95 -29.32
N ALA A 482 -15.22 17.15 -28.58
CA ALA A 482 -13.89 17.42 -29.10
C ALA A 482 -13.37 16.23 -29.93
N ARG A 483 -13.50 14.99 -29.40
CA ARG A 483 -13.14 13.75 -30.10
C ARG A 483 -13.93 13.55 -31.39
N LYS A 484 -15.23 13.84 -31.40
CA LYS A 484 -16.05 13.83 -32.63
C LYS A 484 -15.60 14.85 -33.66
N ARG A 485 -15.17 16.06 -33.25
CA ARG A 485 -14.63 17.08 -34.14
C ARG A 485 -13.28 16.67 -34.74
N LEU A 486 -12.42 16.06 -33.95
CA LEU A 486 -11.13 15.55 -34.41
C LEU A 486 -11.31 14.43 -35.44
N ASN A 487 -12.16 13.44 -35.15
CA ASN A 487 -12.43 12.34 -36.09
C ASN A 487 -12.99 12.84 -37.43
N ARG A 488 -13.91 13.82 -37.45
CA ARG A 488 -14.39 14.43 -38.72
C ARG A 488 -13.25 15.08 -39.53
N ARG A 489 -12.32 15.80 -38.83
CA ARG A 489 -11.17 16.42 -39.54
C ARG A 489 -10.19 15.38 -40.10
N LEU A 490 -10.10 14.21 -39.51
CA LEU A 490 -9.29 13.11 -40.02
C LEU A 490 -9.96 12.40 -41.20
N GLU A 491 -11.29 12.31 -41.22
CA GLU A 491 -12.07 11.77 -42.36
C GLU A 491 -12.05 12.72 -43.53
N ASP A 492 -12.10 14.03 -43.33
CA ASP A 492 -12.03 15.05 -44.41
C ASP A 492 -10.62 15.18 -45.05
N LYS A 493 -9.57 14.56 -44.46
CA LYS A 493 -8.21 14.54 -44.99
C LYS A 493 -7.84 13.24 -45.72
N LYS A 494 -8.72 12.23 -45.72
CA LYS A 494 -8.62 11.03 -46.55
C LYS A 494 -9.41 11.16 -47.84
#